data_992c764c8b718e669729b2b95d686f43
#
_entry.id   992c764c8b718e669729b2b95d686f43
#
_cell.length_a   1.000
_cell.length_b   1.000
_cell.length_c   1.000
_cell.angle_alpha   90.00
_cell.angle_beta   90.00
_cell.angle_gamma   90.00
#
_symmetry.space_group_name_H-M   'P 1'
#
loop_
_entity.id
_entity.type
_entity.pdbx_description
1 polymer ?
#
loop_
_entity_poly.entity_id
_entity_poly.type
_entity_poly.pdbx_seq_one_letter_code
_entity_poly.pdbx_strand_id
1 'polypeptide(L)' 'ASAHVNNIVAALDNPKTINELRQTAANAAQLSAKIDAVGGDVAKLTADPAFMDGLRNVTIGLGALFSEAYPAETNN' A
#
# COMPACT_ATOMS: atom_id res chain seq x y z
N ALA A 1 -14.84 4.20 16.16
CA ALA A 1 -14.83 4.22 17.59
C ALA A 1 -13.49 3.81 18.16
N SER A 2 -13.40 3.71 19.49
CA SER A 2 -12.13 3.46 20.17
C SER A 2 -11.44 2.15 19.77
N ALA A 3 -12.21 1.11 19.42
CA ALA A 3 -11.65 -0.15 18.99
C ALA A 3 -10.81 -0.01 17.71
N HIS A 4 -11.31 0.74 16.74
CA HIS A 4 -10.57 1.01 15.50
C HIS A 4 -9.33 1.85 15.76
N VAL A 5 -9.45 2.87 16.60
CA VAL A 5 -8.31 3.71 16.99
C VAL A 5 -7.24 2.86 17.68
N ASN A 6 -7.62 1.99 18.59
CA ASN A 6 -6.68 1.11 19.30
C ASN A 6 -5.99 0.15 18.33
N ASN A 7 -6.71 -0.38 17.34
CA ASN A 7 -6.13 -1.25 16.34
C ASN A 7 -5.10 -0.51 15.46
N ILE A 8 -5.40 0.73 15.09
CA ILE A 8 -4.47 1.55 14.32
C ILE A 8 -3.21 1.87 15.14
N VAL A 9 -3.38 2.26 16.40
CA VAL A 9 -2.25 2.56 17.29
C VAL A 9 -1.38 1.32 17.47
N ALA A 10 -2.00 0.16 17.71
CA ALA A 10 -1.26 -1.11 17.88
C ALA A 10 -0.51 -1.48 16.59
N ALA A 11 -1.12 -1.28 15.41
CA ALA A 11 -0.47 -1.54 14.14
C ALA A 11 0.74 -0.63 13.94
N LEU A 12 0.65 0.65 14.30
CA LEU A 12 1.76 1.59 14.17
C LEU A 12 2.90 1.31 15.15
N ASP A 13 2.63 0.63 16.27
CA ASP A 13 3.66 0.19 17.21
C ASP A 13 4.39 -1.08 16.74
N ASN A 14 3.88 -1.76 15.73
CA ASN A 14 4.46 -3.00 15.25
C ASN A 14 5.58 -2.70 14.24
N PRO A 15 6.84 -3.13 14.50
CA PRO A 15 7.94 -2.89 13.54
C PRO A 15 7.69 -3.46 12.15
N LYS A 16 6.98 -4.58 12.05
CA LYS A 16 6.61 -5.19 10.78
C LYS A 16 5.69 -4.25 10.00
N THR A 17 4.69 -3.68 10.65
CA THR A 17 3.76 -2.72 10.03
C THR A 17 4.51 -1.48 9.55
N ILE A 18 5.44 -0.96 10.33
CA ILE A 18 6.25 0.20 9.94
C ILE A 18 7.10 -0.13 8.71
N ASN A 19 7.70 -1.32 8.66
CA ASN A 19 8.48 -1.74 7.50
C ASN A 19 7.59 -1.87 6.24
N GLU A 20 6.41 -2.44 6.38
CA GLU A 20 5.45 -2.55 5.27
C GLU A 20 5.00 -1.18 4.79
N LEU A 21 4.77 -0.25 5.70
CA LEU A 21 4.42 1.12 5.36
C LEU A 21 5.54 1.79 4.56
N ARG A 22 6.80 1.68 5.01
CA ARG A 22 7.95 2.22 4.29
C ARG A 22 8.09 1.62 2.91
N GLN A 23 7.96 0.30 2.80
CA GLN A 23 8.06 -0.40 1.53
C GLN A 23 6.96 0.06 0.57
N THR A 24 5.72 0.15 1.06
CA THR A 24 4.58 0.58 0.27
C THR A 24 4.74 2.03 -0.17
N ALA A 25 5.20 2.90 0.71
CA ALA A 25 5.46 4.30 0.38
C ALA A 25 6.56 4.42 -0.69
N ALA A 26 7.63 3.64 -0.58
CA ALA A 26 8.69 3.62 -1.58
C ALA A 26 8.17 3.14 -2.94
N ASN A 27 7.37 2.09 -2.94
CA ASN A 27 6.75 1.57 -4.16
C ASN A 27 5.82 2.62 -4.79
N ALA A 28 5.03 3.32 -3.98
CA ALA A 28 4.14 4.37 -4.46
C ALA A 28 4.92 5.54 -5.06
N ALA A 29 6.04 5.92 -4.45
CA ALA A 29 6.90 6.97 -4.96
C ALA A 29 7.48 6.60 -6.34
N GLN A 30 7.88 5.34 -6.53
CA GLN A 30 8.36 4.86 -7.83
C GLN A 30 7.26 4.89 -8.89
N LEU A 31 6.03 4.51 -8.53
CA LEU A 31 4.88 4.61 -9.44
C LEU A 31 4.62 6.06 -9.84
N SER A 32 4.66 6.98 -8.88
CA SER A 32 4.47 8.40 -9.14
C SER A 32 5.51 8.94 -10.13
N ALA A 33 6.78 8.55 -9.95
CA ALA A 33 7.84 8.95 -10.87
C ALA A 33 7.60 8.40 -12.29
N LYS A 34 7.12 7.17 -12.42
CA LYS A 34 6.81 6.59 -13.74
C LYS A 34 5.63 7.29 -14.41
N ILE A 35 4.62 7.66 -13.64
CA ILE A 35 3.48 8.44 -14.15
C ILE A 35 3.96 9.78 -14.68
N ASP A 36 4.80 10.47 -13.92
CA ASP A 36 5.35 11.77 -14.32
C ASP A 36 6.21 11.65 -15.59
N ALA A 37 7.01 10.59 -15.68
CA ALA A 37 7.92 10.37 -16.81
C ALA A 37 7.20 10.28 -18.16
N VAL A 38 5.94 9.83 -18.16
CA VAL A 38 5.14 9.70 -19.39
C VAL A 38 3.99 10.71 -19.45
N GLY A 39 4.00 11.72 -18.58
CA GLY A 39 2.98 12.76 -18.55
C GLY A 39 1.58 12.23 -18.27
N GLY A 40 1.46 11.15 -17.50
CA GLY A 40 0.18 10.55 -17.16
C GLY A 40 -0.49 9.76 -18.30
N ASP A 41 0.23 9.42 -19.35
CA ASP A 41 -0.32 8.66 -20.49
C ASP A 41 -0.65 7.23 -20.04
N VAL A 42 -1.95 6.95 -19.87
CA VAL A 42 -2.44 5.67 -19.37
C VAL A 42 -2.07 4.51 -20.30
N ALA A 43 -2.10 4.72 -21.61
CA ALA A 43 -1.77 3.68 -22.57
C ALA A 43 -0.29 3.25 -22.42
N LYS A 44 0.61 4.20 -22.23
CA LYS A 44 2.03 3.89 -21.97
C LYS A 44 2.24 3.19 -20.65
N LEU A 45 1.53 3.61 -19.61
CA LEU A 45 1.64 3.01 -18.27
C LEU A 45 1.16 1.56 -18.27
N THR A 46 -0.01 1.31 -18.84
CA THR A 46 -0.56 -0.06 -18.86
C THR A 46 0.20 -1.01 -19.78
N ALA A 47 0.96 -0.47 -20.73
CA ALA A 47 1.84 -1.26 -21.59
C ALA A 47 3.20 -1.54 -20.96
N ASP A 48 3.51 -0.92 -19.83
CA ASP A 48 4.79 -1.11 -19.12
C ASP A 48 4.63 -2.18 -18.01
N PRO A 49 5.24 -3.37 -18.19
CA PRO A 49 5.13 -4.42 -17.18
C PRO A 49 5.68 -4.01 -15.81
N ALA A 50 6.73 -3.19 -15.77
CA ALA A 50 7.30 -2.72 -14.52
C ALA A 50 6.33 -1.80 -13.77
N PHE A 51 5.59 -0.97 -14.48
CA PHE A 51 4.56 -0.15 -13.87
C PHE A 51 3.43 -1.02 -13.30
N MET A 52 2.98 -2.01 -14.05
CA MET A 52 1.91 -2.91 -13.62
C MET A 52 2.32 -3.75 -12.41
N ASP A 53 3.57 -4.21 -12.36
CA ASP A 53 4.11 -4.91 -11.20
C ASP A 53 4.18 -3.99 -9.98
N GLY A 54 4.62 -2.76 -10.17
CA GLY A 54 4.64 -1.75 -9.11
C GLY A 54 3.24 -1.46 -8.56
N LEU A 55 2.26 -1.34 -9.44
CA LEU A 55 0.86 -1.12 -9.03
C LEU A 55 0.35 -2.30 -8.20
N ARG A 56 0.66 -3.52 -8.61
CA ARG A 56 0.32 -4.73 -7.86
C ARG A 56 0.96 -4.69 -6.47
N ASN A 57 2.24 -4.36 -6.39
CA ASN A 57 2.96 -4.32 -5.12
C ASN A 57 2.39 -3.28 -4.16
N VAL A 58 2.02 -2.10 -4.66
CA VAL A 58 1.36 -1.08 -3.84
C VAL A 58 -0.01 -1.58 -3.36
N THR A 59 -0.77 -2.21 -4.24
CA THR A 59 -2.09 -2.76 -3.89
C THR A 59 -1.98 -3.82 -2.80
N ILE A 60 -1.02 -4.74 -2.93
CA ILE A 60 -0.76 -5.77 -1.92
C ILE A 60 -0.33 -5.13 -0.60
N GLY A 61 0.58 -4.15 -0.65
CA GLY A 61 1.04 -3.45 0.54
C GLY A 61 -0.08 -2.72 1.27
N LEU A 62 -0.93 -2.02 0.54
CA LEU A 62 -2.10 -1.35 1.13
C LEU A 62 -3.06 -2.36 1.75
N GLY A 63 -3.29 -3.48 1.09
CA GLY A 63 -4.14 -4.55 1.63
C GLY A 63 -3.59 -5.10 2.94
N ALA A 64 -2.28 -5.33 3.03
CA ALA A 64 -1.64 -5.79 4.25
C ALA A 64 -1.78 -4.77 5.38
N LEU A 65 -1.56 -3.49 5.09
CA LEU A 65 -1.72 -2.41 6.07
C LEU A 65 -3.16 -2.30 6.56
N PHE A 66 -4.13 -2.41 5.66
CA PHE A 66 -5.55 -2.42 6.05
C PHE A 66 -5.87 -3.61 6.94
N SER A 67 -5.35 -4.79 6.63
CA SER A 67 -5.59 -5.99 7.42
C SER A 67 -5.04 -5.85 8.84
N GLU A 68 -3.93 -5.15 9.01
CA GLU A 68 -3.33 -4.91 10.33
C GLU A 68 -4.09 -3.84 11.11
N ALA A 69 -4.52 -2.77 10.44
CA ALA A 69 -5.25 -1.67 11.08
C ALA A 69 -6.71 -2.04 11.36
N TYR A 70 -7.31 -2.87 10.51
CA TYR A 70 -8.71 -3.29 10.60
C TYR A 70 -8.80 -4.81 10.48
N PRO A 71 -8.37 -5.55 11.51
CA PRO A 71 -8.44 -7.01 11.48
C PRO A 71 -9.87 -7.48 11.26
N ALA A 72 -10.02 -8.52 10.43
CA ALA A 72 -11.33 -9.10 10.19
C ALA A 72 -11.89 -9.68 11.50
N GLU A 73 -13.18 -9.49 11.72
CA GLU A 73 -13.86 -10.14 12.81
C GLU A 73 -14.12 -11.58 12.44
N THR A 74 -13.54 -12.49 13.22
CA THR A 74 -13.58 -13.91 12.90
C THR A 74 -14.56 -14.71 13.72
N ASN A 75 -15.16 -14.09 14.70
CA ASN A 75 -16.04 -14.76 15.64
C ASN A 75 -17.51 -14.62 15.32
N ASN A 76 -17.82 -14.15 14.20
CA ASN A 76 -19.22 -13.87 13.82
C ASN A 76 -20.03 -15.11 13.62
#